data_cc7ebcf80db89741f024a6b92560490d
#
_entry.id   cc7ebcf80db89741f024a6b92560490d
#
_cell.length_a   1.000
_cell.length_b   1.000
_cell.length_c   1.000
_cell.angle_alpha   90.00
_cell.angle_beta   90.00
_cell.angle_gamma   90.00
#
_symmetry.space_group_name_H-M   'P 1'
#
loop_
_entity.id
_entity.type
_entity.pdbx_description
1 polymer ?
#
loop_
_entity_poly.entity_id
_entity_poly.type
_entity_poly.pdbx_seq_one_letter_code
_entity_poly.pdbx_strand_id
1 'polypeptide(L)'
;MTDRSNKPNAAVEREFLHPGKHRPHYLERVSIVQALRELRHRIKPGRLLDVGCGMKPYESLLTQRDSRYYGTDWPVTMEGSYGDLTRADFFSDSMVLPFREGTFDTVISTQMLEHVRQPEIVIPEMARVLKPDGILILSAPMTWPLHEEPYDYY
;
A
#
# COMPACT_ATOMS: atom_id res chain seq x y z
N MET A 1 -3.24 11.49 -24.06
CA MET A 1 -3.66 10.42 -23.15
C MET A 1 -2.73 9.25 -23.42
N THR A 2 -1.66 9.13 -22.70
CA THR A 2 -0.69 8.05 -22.86
C THR A 2 -1.22 6.84 -22.11
N ASP A 3 -1.46 5.77 -22.82
CA ASP A 3 -1.71 4.44 -22.30
C ASP A 3 -0.48 4.03 -21.44
N ARG A 4 -0.53 4.33 -20.15
CA ARG A 4 0.38 3.73 -19.17
C ARG A 4 -0.10 2.30 -19.02
N SER A 5 0.44 1.42 -19.87
CA SER A 5 0.14 0.00 -19.87
C SER A 5 0.15 -0.52 -18.42
N ASN A 6 -0.99 -1.02 -18.00
CA ASN A 6 -1.27 -1.60 -16.67
C ASN A 6 -0.52 -2.95 -16.49
N LYS A 7 0.72 -3.02 -16.98
CA LYS A 7 1.57 -4.20 -16.76
C LYS A 7 2.28 -4.03 -15.42
N PRO A 8 2.18 -5.04 -14.54
CA PRO A 8 2.96 -5.07 -13.32
C PRO A 8 4.42 -4.76 -13.63
N ASN A 9 5.07 -3.93 -12.81
CA ASN A 9 6.50 -3.75 -12.96
C ASN A 9 7.19 -5.01 -12.43
N ALA A 10 7.40 -5.98 -13.30
CA ALA A 10 7.93 -7.30 -12.97
C ALA A 10 9.23 -7.25 -12.16
N ALA A 11 10.02 -6.19 -12.33
CA ALA A 11 11.25 -5.99 -11.56
C ALA A 11 10.95 -5.65 -10.09
N VAL A 12 10.02 -4.72 -9.84
CA VAL A 12 9.60 -4.32 -8.48
C VAL A 12 8.89 -5.49 -7.79
N GLU A 13 7.94 -6.12 -8.44
CA GLU A 13 7.27 -7.30 -7.89
C GLU A 13 8.27 -8.40 -7.51
N ARG A 14 9.22 -8.70 -8.39
CA ARG A 14 10.26 -9.70 -8.10
C ARG A 14 11.09 -9.31 -6.88
N GLU A 15 11.45 -8.04 -6.75
CA GLU A 15 12.25 -7.57 -5.63
C GLU A 15 11.48 -7.65 -4.30
N PHE A 16 10.19 -7.33 -4.30
CA PHE A 16 9.35 -7.34 -3.10
C PHE A 16 8.83 -8.74 -2.77
N LEU A 17 8.30 -9.48 -3.74
CA LEU A 17 7.70 -10.80 -3.50
C LEU A 17 8.74 -11.91 -3.31
N HIS A 18 9.98 -11.71 -3.78
CA HIS A 18 11.08 -12.67 -3.70
C HIS A 18 12.39 -11.96 -3.31
N PRO A 19 12.43 -11.30 -2.13
CA PRO A 19 13.61 -10.53 -1.72
C PRO A 19 14.84 -11.43 -1.57
N GLY A 20 15.98 -10.95 -2.02
CA GLY A 20 17.26 -11.64 -1.83
C GLY A 20 17.71 -11.56 -0.36
N LYS A 21 18.22 -12.68 0.18
CA LYS A 21 18.66 -12.80 1.60
C LYS A 21 19.72 -11.79 2.04
N HIS A 22 20.44 -11.18 1.11
CA HIS A 22 21.50 -10.19 1.36
C HIS A 22 21.01 -8.73 1.23
N ARG A 23 19.72 -8.51 0.99
CA ARG A 23 19.16 -7.16 0.88
C ARG A 23 18.84 -6.59 2.26
N PRO A 24 19.03 -5.27 2.48
CA PRO A 24 18.77 -4.64 3.78
C PRO A 24 17.38 -4.92 4.36
N HIS A 25 16.35 -4.87 3.53
CA HIS A 25 14.94 -5.06 3.93
C HIS A 25 14.45 -6.51 3.83
N TYR A 26 15.35 -7.50 3.83
CA TYR A 26 14.97 -8.90 3.60
C TYR A 26 13.92 -9.43 4.60
N LEU A 27 14.19 -9.28 5.89
CA LEU A 27 13.31 -9.83 6.95
C LEU A 27 11.95 -9.15 6.95
N GLU A 28 11.93 -7.83 6.80
CA GLU A 28 10.71 -7.03 6.69
C GLU A 28 9.85 -7.51 5.50
N ARG A 29 10.43 -7.50 4.29
CA ARG A 29 9.72 -7.89 3.06
C ARG A 29 9.22 -9.33 3.11
N VAL A 30 10.03 -10.27 3.60
CA VAL A 30 9.60 -11.67 3.76
C VAL A 30 8.42 -11.78 4.71
N SER A 31 8.47 -11.07 5.85
CA SER A 31 7.40 -11.09 6.84
C SER A 31 6.09 -10.52 6.28
N ILE A 32 6.15 -9.39 5.58
CA ILE A 32 4.98 -8.78 4.93
C ILE A 32 4.40 -9.74 3.88
N VAL A 33 5.25 -10.26 2.99
CA VAL A 33 4.79 -11.18 1.92
C VAL A 33 4.16 -12.44 2.50
N GLN A 34 4.74 -13.01 3.56
CA GLN A 34 4.18 -14.18 4.23
C GLN A 34 2.82 -13.85 4.84
N ALA A 35 2.70 -12.76 5.59
CA ALA A 35 1.43 -12.32 6.17
C ALA A 35 0.36 -12.06 5.09
N LEU A 36 0.71 -11.39 3.99
CA LEU A 36 -0.21 -11.14 2.89
C LEU A 36 -0.65 -12.43 2.19
N ARG A 37 0.23 -13.42 2.02
CA ARG A 37 -0.13 -14.75 1.49
C ARG A 37 -1.10 -15.49 2.40
N GLU A 38 -0.87 -15.44 3.71
CA GLU A 38 -1.75 -16.05 4.71
C GLU A 38 -3.11 -15.36 4.77
N LEU A 39 -3.16 -14.03 4.63
CA LEU A 39 -4.40 -13.25 4.66
C LEU A 39 -5.14 -13.21 3.32
N ARG A 40 -4.51 -13.65 2.22
CA ARG A 40 -5.08 -13.56 0.87
C ARG A 40 -6.49 -14.15 0.75
N HIS A 41 -6.76 -15.24 1.45
CA HIS A 41 -8.08 -15.90 1.45
C HIS A 41 -9.19 -15.05 2.09
N ARG A 42 -8.82 -14.04 2.89
CA ARG A 42 -9.75 -13.11 3.53
C ARG A 42 -10.07 -11.88 2.67
N ILE A 43 -9.23 -11.60 1.68
CA ILE A 43 -9.43 -10.48 0.76
C ILE A 43 -10.72 -10.74 -0.04
N LYS A 44 -11.64 -9.79 0.02
CA LYS A 44 -12.92 -9.90 -0.69
C LYS A 44 -12.74 -9.53 -2.16
N PRO A 45 -13.39 -10.26 -3.09
CA PRO A 45 -13.51 -9.79 -4.47
C PRO A 45 -14.18 -8.41 -4.53
N GLY A 46 -13.81 -7.60 -5.53
CA GLY A 46 -14.38 -6.28 -5.71
C GLY A 46 -13.32 -5.18 -5.78
N ARG A 47 -13.50 -4.08 -5.05
CA ARG A 47 -12.59 -2.94 -5.06
C ARG A 47 -11.61 -3.03 -3.90
N LEU A 48 -10.32 -3.08 -4.20
CA LEU A 48 -9.24 -2.99 -3.23
C LEU A 48 -8.55 -1.64 -3.36
N LEU A 49 -8.36 -0.93 -2.26
CA LEU A 49 -7.58 0.29 -2.17
C LEU A 49 -6.27 0.02 -1.41
N ASP A 50 -5.16 0.42 -2.00
CA ASP A 50 -3.82 0.44 -1.38
C ASP A 50 -3.46 1.88 -1.05
N VAL A 51 -3.33 2.19 0.25
CA VAL A 51 -3.04 3.54 0.76
C VAL A 51 -1.56 3.64 1.10
N GLY A 52 -0.85 4.57 0.44
CA GLY A 52 0.61 4.59 0.42
C GLY A 52 1.17 3.51 -0.50
N CYS A 53 0.60 3.41 -1.71
CA CYS A 53 0.82 2.26 -2.60
C CYS A 53 2.21 2.20 -3.23
N GLY A 54 2.97 3.30 -3.27
CA GLY A 54 4.25 3.37 -3.98
C GLY A 54 4.17 2.76 -5.37
N MET A 55 5.00 1.79 -5.62
CA MET A 55 5.09 1.05 -6.88
C MET A 55 4.07 -0.10 -7.02
N LYS A 56 3.12 -0.23 -6.11
CA LYS A 56 2.16 -1.34 -6.03
C LYS A 56 2.82 -2.73 -6.03
N PRO A 57 3.79 -2.98 -5.14
CA PRO A 57 4.60 -4.19 -5.19
C PRO A 57 3.80 -5.47 -4.92
N TYR A 58 2.63 -5.36 -4.33
CA TYR A 58 1.78 -6.49 -3.94
C TYR A 58 0.54 -6.66 -4.82
N GLU A 59 0.40 -5.85 -5.89
CA GLU A 59 -0.77 -5.87 -6.76
C GLU A 59 -1.07 -7.26 -7.30
N SER A 60 -0.09 -7.97 -7.89
CA SER A 60 -0.28 -9.31 -8.44
C SER A 60 -0.61 -10.36 -7.39
N LEU A 61 -0.07 -10.21 -6.17
CA LEU A 61 -0.33 -11.11 -5.06
C LEU A 61 -1.78 -10.98 -4.57
N LEU A 62 -2.32 -9.75 -4.53
CA LEU A 62 -3.58 -9.43 -3.87
C LEU A 62 -4.76 -9.33 -4.83
N THR A 63 -4.51 -9.05 -6.12
CA THR A 63 -5.57 -9.01 -7.13
C THR A 63 -6.13 -10.41 -7.35
N GLN A 64 -7.44 -10.54 -7.22
CA GLN A 64 -8.19 -11.75 -7.51
C GLN A 64 -8.97 -11.59 -8.81
N ARG A 65 -9.49 -12.70 -9.34
CA ARG A 65 -10.43 -12.66 -10.45
C ARG A 65 -11.63 -11.79 -10.04
N ASP A 66 -12.07 -10.90 -10.91
CA ASP A 66 -13.17 -9.96 -10.68
C ASP A 66 -12.88 -8.85 -9.62
N SER A 67 -11.60 -8.66 -9.25
CA SER A 67 -11.17 -7.57 -8.39
C SER A 67 -10.51 -6.44 -9.18
N ARG A 68 -10.62 -5.21 -8.65
CA ARG A 68 -9.91 -4.04 -9.14
C ARG A 68 -9.04 -3.47 -8.02
N TYR A 69 -7.76 -3.36 -8.30
CA TYR A 69 -6.76 -2.78 -7.40
C TYR A 69 -6.55 -1.31 -7.74
N TYR A 70 -6.76 -0.46 -6.77
CA TYR A 70 -6.52 0.97 -6.84
C TYR A 70 -5.44 1.34 -5.83
N GLY A 71 -4.52 2.23 -6.23
CA GLY A 71 -3.50 2.77 -5.34
C GLY A 71 -3.66 4.27 -5.18
N THR A 72 -3.50 4.75 -3.95
CA THR A 72 -3.33 6.17 -3.66
C THR A 72 -2.02 6.41 -2.94
N ASP A 73 -1.42 7.59 -3.19
CA ASP A 73 -0.17 7.99 -2.59
C ASP A 73 -0.14 9.50 -2.33
N TRP A 74 0.83 9.93 -1.52
CA TRP A 74 1.02 11.34 -1.22
C TRP A 74 1.73 12.05 -2.39
N PRO A 75 1.28 13.25 -2.81
CA PRO A 75 1.88 13.97 -3.94
C PRO A 75 3.37 14.26 -3.79
N VAL A 76 3.84 14.47 -2.55
CA VAL A 76 5.26 14.80 -2.27
C VAL A 76 6.18 13.59 -2.49
N THR A 77 5.66 12.37 -2.46
CA THR A 77 6.44 11.16 -2.78
C THR A 77 6.99 11.21 -4.21
N MET A 78 6.37 12.01 -5.09
CA MET A 78 6.88 12.24 -6.46
C MET A 78 8.16 13.06 -6.51
N GLU A 79 8.41 13.90 -5.52
CA GLU A 79 9.60 14.79 -5.44
C GLU A 79 10.74 14.18 -4.62
N GLY A 80 10.48 13.09 -3.93
CA GLY A 80 11.42 12.42 -3.01
C GLY A 80 12.24 11.30 -3.64
N SER A 81 12.79 10.43 -2.81
CA SER A 81 13.68 9.32 -3.19
C SER A 81 13.08 8.33 -4.18
N TYR A 82 11.77 8.30 -4.30
CA TYR A 82 11.04 7.42 -5.23
C TYR A 82 10.70 8.08 -6.57
N GLY A 83 10.88 9.40 -6.71
CA GLY A 83 10.77 10.14 -7.97
C GLY A 83 9.56 9.78 -8.82
N ASP A 84 9.77 9.62 -10.14
CA ASP A 84 8.72 9.25 -11.12
C ASP A 84 8.21 7.81 -10.99
N LEU A 85 8.51 7.11 -9.90
CA LEU A 85 8.32 5.67 -9.79
C LEU A 85 6.99 5.26 -9.13
N THR A 86 6.19 6.19 -8.60
CA THR A 86 4.88 5.81 -8.04
C THR A 86 3.90 5.38 -9.13
N ARG A 87 3.13 4.34 -8.85
CA ARG A 87 2.04 3.83 -9.70
C ARG A 87 0.66 4.14 -9.14
N ALA A 88 0.56 5.16 -8.31
CA ALA A 88 -0.71 5.60 -7.77
C ALA A 88 -1.69 5.96 -8.90
N ASP A 89 -2.94 5.52 -8.75
CA ASP A 89 -4.04 5.92 -9.63
C ASP A 89 -4.59 7.29 -9.21
N PHE A 90 -4.44 7.62 -7.92
CA PHE A 90 -4.88 8.87 -7.31
C PHE A 90 -3.80 9.40 -6.38
N PHE A 91 -3.73 10.71 -6.24
CA PHE A 91 -2.92 11.37 -5.23
C PHE A 91 -3.82 11.98 -4.18
N SER A 92 -3.61 11.64 -2.91
CA SER A 92 -4.39 12.16 -1.80
C SER A 92 -3.64 12.11 -0.48
N ASP A 93 -4.05 12.98 0.43
CA ASP A 93 -3.70 12.85 1.84
C ASP A 93 -4.44 11.65 2.42
N SER A 94 -3.71 10.75 3.09
CA SER A 94 -4.29 9.59 3.76
C SER A 94 -5.22 9.95 4.92
N MET A 95 -5.09 11.17 5.46
CA MET A 95 -6.00 11.72 6.48
C MET A 95 -7.35 12.15 5.91
N VAL A 96 -7.45 12.38 4.58
CA VAL A 96 -8.68 12.80 3.90
C VAL A 96 -8.74 12.11 2.53
N LEU A 97 -9.20 10.87 2.52
CA LEU A 97 -9.31 10.09 1.29
C LEU A 97 -10.47 10.59 0.41
N PRO A 98 -10.28 10.88 -0.88
CA PRO A 98 -11.29 11.48 -1.75
C PRO A 98 -12.34 10.46 -2.22
N PHE A 99 -12.74 9.55 -1.34
CA PHE A 99 -13.72 8.51 -1.64
C PHE A 99 -14.90 8.59 -0.70
N ARG A 100 -16.07 8.15 -1.19
CA ARG A 100 -17.26 8.03 -0.36
C ARG A 100 -17.09 6.92 0.66
N GLU A 101 -17.80 7.06 1.78
CA GLU A 101 -17.98 5.99 2.76
C GLU A 101 -18.45 4.69 2.07
N GLY A 102 -17.94 3.54 2.52
CA GLY A 102 -18.37 2.24 2.03
C GLY A 102 -18.05 1.96 0.56
N THR A 103 -16.95 2.52 0.03
CA THR A 103 -16.58 2.35 -1.40
C THR A 103 -15.84 1.05 -1.65
N PHE A 104 -14.96 0.60 -0.75
CA PHE A 104 -14.02 -0.49 -0.98
C PHE A 104 -14.38 -1.74 -0.19
N ASP A 105 -14.15 -2.90 -0.81
CA ASP A 105 -14.33 -4.22 -0.19
C ASP A 105 -13.12 -4.59 0.69
N THR A 106 -11.94 -4.11 0.30
CA THR A 106 -10.69 -4.26 1.04
C THR A 106 -9.89 -2.96 1.00
N VAL A 107 -9.29 -2.58 2.11
CA VAL A 107 -8.27 -1.53 2.18
C VAL A 107 -7.00 -2.14 2.74
N ILE A 108 -5.87 -1.84 2.12
CA ILE A 108 -4.54 -2.25 2.58
C ILE A 108 -3.66 -1.02 2.72
N SER A 109 -2.76 -1.04 3.69
CA SER A 109 -1.65 -0.10 3.81
C SER A 109 -0.46 -0.83 4.43
N THR A 110 0.69 -0.74 3.77
CA THR A 110 1.91 -1.43 4.21
C THR A 110 3.05 -0.44 4.33
N GLN A 111 3.67 -0.38 5.53
CA GLN A 111 4.85 0.47 5.79
C GLN A 111 4.60 1.92 5.35
N MET A 112 3.52 2.50 5.85
CA MET A 112 3.12 3.89 5.52
C MET A 112 2.77 4.68 6.79
N LEU A 113 2.27 4.02 7.83
CA LEU A 113 1.81 4.71 9.04
C LEU A 113 2.96 5.43 9.76
N GLU A 114 4.19 4.94 9.67
CA GLU A 114 5.41 5.56 10.18
C GLU A 114 5.70 6.93 9.56
N HIS A 115 5.21 7.15 8.33
CA HIS A 115 5.38 8.40 7.59
C HIS A 115 4.22 9.38 7.78
N VAL A 116 3.28 9.08 8.66
CA VAL A 116 2.11 9.93 8.92
C VAL A 116 2.19 10.54 10.31
N ARG A 117 2.00 11.87 10.38
CA ARG A 117 2.06 12.60 11.67
C ARG A 117 0.94 12.22 12.65
N GLN A 118 -0.22 11.82 12.13
CA GLN A 118 -1.44 11.57 12.90
C GLN A 118 -2.11 10.27 12.46
N PRO A 119 -1.49 9.10 12.73
CA PRO A 119 -2.04 7.80 12.32
C PRO A 119 -3.41 7.52 12.94
N GLU A 120 -3.73 8.15 14.09
CA GLU A 120 -5.03 8.08 14.73
C GLU A 120 -6.17 8.71 13.89
N ILE A 121 -5.85 9.55 12.91
CA ILE A 121 -6.82 10.10 11.93
C ILE A 121 -6.90 9.17 10.71
N VAL A 122 -5.78 8.63 10.27
CA VAL A 122 -5.69 7.81 9.05
C VAL A 122 -6.44 6.49 9.19
N ILE A 123 -6.30 5.79 10.32
CA ILE A 123 -6.95 4.49 10.51
C ILE A 123 -8.49 4.60 10.47
N PRO A 124 -9.14 5.53 11.17
CA PRO A 124 -10.58 5.79 11.02
C PRO A 124 -10.98 6.17 9.59
N GLU A 125 -10.16 6.96 8.88
CA GLU A 125 -10.45 7.36 7.51
C GLU A 125 -10.38 6.17 6.54
N MET A 126 -9.41 5.26 6.69
CA MET A 126 -9.39 3.99 5.97
C MET A 126 -10.63 3.14 6.28
N ALA A 127 -11.05 3.10 7.56
CA ALA A 127 -12.26 2.38 7.95
C ALA A 127 -13.53 3.03 7.38
N ARG A 128 -13.60 4.35 7.25
CA ARG A 128 -14.73 5.06 6.66
C ARG A 128 -14.97 4.67 5.19
N VAL A 129 -13.90 4.53 4.41
CA VAL A 129 -14.03 4.17 2.99
C VAL A 129 -14.28 2.68 2.76
N LEU A 130 -14.12 1.84 3.78
CA LEU A 130 -14.50 0.42 3.75
C LEU A 130 -16.02 0.25 3.81
N LYS A 131 -16.50 -0.73 3.05
CA LYS A 131 -17.88 -1.22 3.18
C LYS A 131 -18.10 -1.86 4.56
N PRO A 132 -19.35 -1.90 5.05
CA PRO A 132 -19.69 -2.81 6.13
C PRO A 132 -19.15 -4.21 5.82
N ASP A 133 -18.54 -4.87 6.80
CA ASP A 133 -17.84 -6.16 6.64
C ASP A 133 -16.61 -6.14 5.71
N GLY A 134 -16.13 -5.00 5.27
CA GLY A 134 -14.87 -4.85 4.53
C GLY A 134 -13.66 -5.30 5.36
N ILE A 135 -12.54 -5.57 4.71
CA ILE A 135 -11.30 -5.99 5.36
C ILE A 135 -10.27 -4.87 5.30
N LEU A 136 -9.74 -4.51 6.47
CA LEU A 136 -8.58 -3.61 6.60
C LEU A 136 -7.34 -4.44 6.93
N ILE A 137 -6.28 -4.31 6.13
CA ILE A 137 -4.98 -4.94 6.34
C ILE A 137 -3.96 -3.82 6.53
N LEU A 138 -3.30 -3.80 7.69
CA LEU A 138 -2.28 -2.81 8.03
C LEU A 138 -0.98 -3.50 8.41
N SER A 139 0.15 -2.91 8.00
CA SER A 139 1.46 -3.22 8.57
C SER A 139 2.24 -1.93 8.82
N ALA A 140 3.04 -1.94 9.88
CA ALA A 140 3.99 -0.90 10.22
C ALA A 140 5.26 -1.55 10.76
N PRO A 141 6.43 -0.91 10.68
CA PRO A 141 7.67 -1.45 11.24
C PRO A 141 7.58 -1.52 12.77
N MET A 142 8.08 -2.61 13.35
CA MET A 142 8.14 -2.76 14.80
C MET A 142 9.50 -2.29 15.37
N THR A 143 10.58 -2.46 14.60
CA THR A 143 11.94 -2.16 15.01
C THR A 143 12.77 -1.73 13.80
N TRP A 144 12.53 -0.53 13.31
CA TRP A 144 13.30 0.02 12.21
C TRP A 144 13.84 1.39 12.59
N PRO A 145 15.13 1.71 12.34
CA PRO A 145 15.64 3.06 12.55
C PRO A 145 14.96 4.03 11.58
N LEU A 146 14.80 5.28 11.98
CA LEU A 146 14.35 6.34 11.10
C LEU A 146 15.21 6.35 9.83
N HIS A 147 14.57 6.35 8.66
CA HIS A 147 15.26 6.15 7.38
C HIS A 147 14.82 7.13 6.28
N GLU A 148 13.72 7.84 6.49
CA GLU A 148 13.19 8.85 5.56
C GLU A 148 12.97 10.21 6.23
N GLU A 149 13.95 10.67 7.03
CA GLU A 149 13.86 11.99 7.66
C GLU A 149 13.69 13.11 6.60
N PRO A 150 12.82 14.10 6.83
CA PRO A 150 12.05 14.40 8.05
C PRO A 150 10.66 13.75 8.10
N TYR A 151 10.37 12.74 7.30
CA TYR A 151 9.04 12.15 7.14
C TYR A 151 8.83 10.83 7.88
N ASP A 152 9.81 10.39 8.65
CA ASP A 152 9.67 9.30 9.62
C ASP A 152 9.29 9.88 10.99
N TYR A 153 8.14 9.50 11.51
CA TYR A 153 7.60 10.03 12.77
C TYR A 153 7.60 9.01 13.90
N TYR A 154 7.68 7.72 13.59
CA TYR A 154 7.59 6.63 14.56
C TYR A 154 8.57 5.49 14.28
#